data_90cad268daf20df21d2f5bfd5c610e0f
#
_entry.id   90cad268daf20df21d2f5bfd5c610e0f
#
_cell.length_a   1.000
_cell.length_b   1.000
_cell.length_c   1.000
_cell.angle_alpha   90.00
_cell.angle_beta   90.00
_cell.angle_gamma   90.00
#
_symmetry.space_group_name_H-M   'P 1'
#
loop_
_entity.id
_entity.type
_entity.pdbx_description
1 polymer ?
#
loop_
_entity_poly.entity_id
_entity_poly.type
_entity_poly.pdbx_seq_one_letter_code
_entity_poly.pdbx_strand_id
1 'polypeptide(L)'
;NGIPRTSVDDETVTSDMPVAWEIYQWTHSLTIVAFLYGCAYYFLKSKGHEKPGYMASIFVLPWFFHILIDIPGHTLRFFPTPVFHPWSDLMFDGVRWSTWWLWFPQLFVLLGIWWVILKKENHVLLRPRAWKILQK
;
A
#
# COMPACT_ATOMS: atom_id res chain seq x y z
N ASN A 1 -17.33 1.11 -30.22
CA ASN A 1 -17.63 0.62 -28.86
C ASN A 1 -16.65 -0.48 -28.55
N GLY A 2 -15.45 -0.11 -28.06
CA GLY A 2 -14.44 -1.08 -27.65
C GLY A 2 -14.90 -1.85 -26.42
N ILE A 3 -14.84 -3.17 -26.48
CA ILE A 3 -15.02 -4.03 -25.32
C ILE A 3 -13.90 -3.67 -24.33
N PRO A 4 -14.20 -3.40 -23.04
CA PRO A 4 -13.16 -3.17 -22.06
C PRO A 4 -12.17 -4.34 -22.05
N ARG A 5 -10.88 -4.07 -22.21
CA ARG A 5 -9.86 -5.10 -22.10
C ARG A 5 -9.85 -5.65 -20.68
N THR A 6 -10.03 -6.93 -20.52
CA THR A 6 -10.05 -7.61 -19.22
C THR A 6 -8.66 -8.10 -18.79
N SER A 7 -7.68 -8.03 -19.69
CA SER A 7 -6.29 -8.44 -19.42
C SER A 7 -5.32 -7.35 -19.88
N VAL A 8 -4.27 -7.17 -19.09
CA VAL A 8 -3.15 -6.28 -19.41
C VAL A 8 -2.08 -7.13 -20.09
N ASP A 9 -1.81 -6.83 -21.35
CA ASP A 9 -0.73 -7.43 -22.16
C ASP A 9 0.47 -6.47 -22.30
N ASP A 10 1.50 -6.88 -22.98
CA ASP A 10 2.70 -6.06 -23.19
C ASP A 10 2.47 -4.83 -24.08
N GLU A 11 1.38 -4.78 -24.82
CA GLU A 11 1.01 -3.68 -25.68
C GLU A 11 0.15 -2.62 -24.97
N THR A 12 -0.47 -2.99 -23.85
CA THR A 12 -1.32 -2.06 -23.07
C THR A 12 -0.49 -0.93 -22.46
N VAL A 13 -0.94 0.29 -22.68
CA VAL A 13 -0.32 1.51 -22.12
C VAL A 13 -1.33 2.30 -21.29
N THR A 14 -0.82 3.18 -20.41
CA THR A 14 -1.66 4.00 -19.53
C THR A 14 -2.70 4.82 -20.29
N SER A 15 -2.38 5.34 -21.48
CA SER A 15 -3.29 6.10 -22.33
C SER A 15 -4.54 5.35 -22.77
N ASP A 16 -4.51 4.02 -22.72
CA ASP A 16 -5.66 3.18 -23.06
C ASP A 16 -6.74 3.18 -21.94
N MET A 17 -6.36 3.67 -20.76
CA MET A 17 -7.19 3.65 -19.53
C MET A 17 -7.22 5.02 -18.84
N PRO A 18 -7.73 6.09 -19.48
CA PRO A 18 -7.64 7.45 -18.96
C PRO A 18 -8.30 7.64 -17.60
N VAL A 19 -9.48 7.06 -17.37
CA VAL A 19 -10.19 7.17 -16.08
C VAL A 19 -9.41 6.46 -14.96
N ALA A 20 -8.87 5.28 -15.24
CA ALA A 20 -8.06 4.55 -14.26
C ALA A 20 -6.77 5.33 -13.94
N TRP A 21 -6.17 5.98 -14.94
CA TRP A 21 -5.00 6.83 -14.76
C TRP A 21 -5.28 8.03 -13.86
N GLU A 22 -6.36 8.75 -14.07
CA GLU A 22 -6.74 9.88 -13.22
C GLU A 22 -6.90 9.47 -11.76
N ILE A 23 -7.63 8.38 -11.50
CA ILE A 23 -7.79 7.85 -10.14
C ILE A 23 -6.46 7.41 -9.54
N TYR A 24 -5.62 6.75 -10.35
CA TYR A 24 -4.31 6.26 -9.93
C TYR A 24 -3.41 7.39 -9.45
N GLN A 25 -3.35 8.52 -10.16
CA GLN A 25 -2.53 9.67 -9.78
C GLN A 25 -2.85 10.17 -8.37
N TRP A 26 -4.12 10.25 -8.01
CA TRP A 26 -4.53 10.68 -6.67
C TRP A 26 -4.27 9.62 -5.60
N THR A 27 -4.45 8.37 -5.92
CA THR A 27 -4.29 7.27 -4.96
C THR A 27 -2.85 6.81 -4.79
N HIS A 28 -1.92 7.15 -5.69
CA HIS A 28 -0.53 6.72 -5.63
C HIS A 28 0.46 7.89 -5.47
N SER A 29 0.02 8.95 -4.78
CA SER A 29 0.86 10.11 -4.45
C SER A 29 1.20 10.18 -2.97
N LEU A 30 2.49 10.35 -2.64
CA LEU A 30 2.94 10.59 -1.26
C LEU A 30 2.40 11.90 -0.68
N THR A 31 2.12 12.89 -1.54
CA THR A 31 1.47 14.15 -1.12
C THR A 31 0.09 13.89 -0.53
N ILE A 32 -0.70 13.06 -1.21
CA ILE A 32 -2.05 12.70 -0.75
C ILE A 32 -1.99 11.87 0.53
N VAL A 33 -1.05 10.95 0.63
CA VAL A 33 -0.81 10.17 1.85
C VAL A 33 -0.47 11.08 3.03
N ALA A 34 0.43 12.04 2.84
CA ALA A 34 0.80 13.02 3.88
C ALA A 34 -0.40 13.89 4.29
N PHE A 35 -1.20 14.34 3.32
CA PHE A 35 -2.43 15.11 3.58
C PHE A 35 -3.43 14.30 4.41
N LEU A 36 -3.69 13.05 4.02
CA LEU A 36 -4.61 12.17 4.75
C LEU A 36 -4.10 11.80 6.14
N TYR A 37 -2.79 11.65 6.30
CA TYR A 37 -2.19 11.49 7.63
C TYR A 37 -2.49 12.71 8.52
N GLY A 38 -2.29 13.92 7.99
CA GLY A 38 -2.60 15.16 8.70
C GLY A 38 -4.08 15.22 9.10
N CYS A 39 -4.98 14.94 8.17
CA CYS A 39 -6.42 14.91 8.44
C CYS A 39 -6.78 13.89 9.52
N ALA A 40 -6.27 12.67 9.43
CA ALA A 40 -6.49 11.63 10.43
C ALA A 40 -5.92 12.03 11.80
N TYR A 41 -4.71 12.58 11.84
CA TYR A 41 -4.08 13.06 13.07
C TYR A 41 -4.93 14.13 13.77
N TYR A 42 -5.33 15.18 13.05
CA TYR A 42 -6.11 16.28 13.63
C TYR A 42 -7.51 15.83 14.03
N PHE A 43 -8.15 14.95 13.25
CA PHE A 43 -9.43 14.35 13.60
C PHE A 43 -9.34 13.55 14.91
N LEU A 44 -8.38 12.65 15.02
CA LEU A 44 -8.20 11.83 16.22
C LEU A 44 -7.84 12.70 17.44
N LYS A 45 -6.99 13.72 17.25
CA LYS A 45 -6.65 14.69 18.29
C LYS A 45 -7.88 15.47 18.78
N SER A 46 -8.75 15.92 17.88
CA SER A 46 -9.98 16.63 18.22
C SER A 46 -11.00 15.74 18.97
N LYS A 47 -10.94 14.42 18.78
CA LYS A 47 -11.73 13.44 19.52
C LYS A 47 -11.12 13.02 20.86
N GLY A 48 -9.99 13.63 21.26
CA GLY A 48 -9.34 13.37 22.55
C GLY A 48 -8.57 12.05 22.64
N HIS A 49 -8.18 11.44 21.49
CA HIS A 49 -7.35 10.24 21.54
C HIS A 49 -5.98 10.54 22.16
N GLU A 50 -5.51 9.67 23.06
CA GLU A 50 -4.22 9.86 23.76
C GLU A 50 -3.00 9.78 22.82
N LYS A 51 -3.08 8.98 21.75
CA LYS A 51 -1.99 8.73 20.80
C LYS A 51 -2.43 8.95 19.35
N PRO A 52 -2.86 10.16 18.98
CA PRO A 52 -3.45 10.41 17.67
C PRO A 52 -2.47 10.12 16.52
N GLY A 53 -1.17 10.45 16.68
CA GLY A 53 -0.15 10.17 15.67
C GLY A 53 0.08 8.68 15.43
N TYR A 54 0.14 7.88 16.47
CA TYR A 54 0.27 6.42 16.37
C TYR A 54 -0.95 5.82 15.66
N MET A 55 -2.15 6.22 16.04
CA MET A 55 -3.38 5.74 15.40
C MET A 55 -3.45 6.13 13.92
N ALA A 56 -3.15 7.39 13.60
CA ALA A 56 -3.10 7.85 12.21
C ALA A 56 -2.07 7.05 11.39
N SER A 57 -0.90 6.74 11.97
CA SER A 57 0.12 5.93 11.32
C SER A 57 -0.36 4.52 10.98
N ILE A 58 -1.09 3.85 11.86
CA ILE A 58 -1.63 2.50 11.60
C ILE A 58 -2.51 2.49 10.34
N PHE A 59 -3.31 3.55 10.12
CA PHE A 59 -4.18 3.64 8.95
C PHE A 59 -3.42 3.98 7.66
N VAL A 60 -2.39 4.81 7.75
CA VAL A 60 -1.76 5.42 6.58
C VAL A 60 -0.47 4.71 6.15
N LEU A 61 0.28 4.10 7.08
CA LEU A 61 1.55 3.44 6.77
C LEU A 61 1.45 2.30 5.75
N PRO A 62 0.44 1.42 5.77
CA PRO A 62 0.33 0.38 4.74
C PRO A 62 0.23 0.97 3.33
N TRP A 63 -0.51 2.06 3.19
CA TRP A 63 -0.65 2.75 1.92
C TRP A 63 0.64 3.49 1.51
N PHE A 64 1.30 4.15 2.44
CA PHE A 64 2.61 4.74 2.22
C PHE A 64 3.63 3.71 1.68
N PHE A 65 3.74 2.55 2.32
CA PHE A 65 4.64 1.49 1.88
C PHE A 65 4.22 0.89 0.53
N HIS A 66 2.93 0.77 0.26
CA HIS A 66 2.43 0.34 -1.04
C HIS A 66 2.96 1.25 -2.17
N ILE A 67 2.82 2.58 -2.02
CA ILE A 67 3.33 3.54 -2.99
C ILE A 67 4.85 3.45 -3.15
N LEU A 68 5.59 3.29 -2.04
CA LEU A 68 7.05 3.13 -2.11
C LEU A 68 7.48 1.90 -2.90
N ILE A 69 6.71 0.82 -2.83
CA ILE A 69 6.97 -0.40 -3.60
C ILE A 69 6.60 -0.20 -5.07
N ASP A 70 5.56 0.57 -5.34
CA ASP A 70 5.10 0.85 -6.70
C ASP A 70 6.07 1.72 -7.49
N ILE A 71 6.82 2.62 -6.84
CA ILE A 71 7.80 3.47 -7.52
C ILE A 71 8.78 2.65 -8.40
N PRO A 72 9.48 1.63 -7.88
CA PRO A 72 10.31 0.77 -8.71
C PRO A 72 9.52 -0.31 -9.47
N GLY A 73 8.27 -0.56 -9.12
CA GLY A 73 7.45 -1.66 -9.65
C GLY A 73 6.65 -1.31 -10.91
N HIS A 74 6.65 -0.04 -11.32
CA HIS A 74 5.94 0.42 -12.50
C HIS A 74 6.88 1.06 -13.52
N THR A 75 6.57 0.90 -14.81
CA THR A 75 7.33 1.54 -15.92
C THR A 75 6.65 2.83 -16.33
N LEU A 76 7.40 3.74 -16.97
CA LEU A 76 6.82 4.97 -17.54
C LEU A 76 5.74 4.71 -18.59
N ARG A 77 5.74 3.54 -19.20
CA ARG A 77 4.74 3.14 -20.19
C ARG A 77 3.42 2.70 -19.59
N PHE A 78 3.45 2.13 -18.38
CA PHE A 78 2.27 1.54 -17.75
C PHE A 78 2.16 1.94 -16.28
N PHE A 79 1.22 2.84 -15.99
CA PHE A 79 0.89 3.38 -14.68
C PHE A 79 2.12 3.84 -13.85
N PRO A 80 2.97 4.73 -14.40
CA PRO A 80 4.11 5.25 -13.65
C PRO A 80 3.63 5.93 -12.36
N THR A 81 4.29 5.65 -11.25
CA THR A 81 3.88 6.20 -9.94
C THR A 81 4.18 7.69 -9.85
N PRO A 82 3.17 8.57 -9.75
CA PRO A 82 3.35 10.03 -9.68
C PRO A 82 3.62 10.44 -8.24
N VAL A 83 4.91 10.44 -7.85
CA VAL A 83 5.36 10.51 -6.45
C VAL A 83 4.77 11.70 -5.69
N PHE A 84 4.68 12.86 -6.33
CA PHE A 84 4.25 14.11 -5.69
C PHE A 84 3.08 14.82 -6.39
N HIS A 85 2.21 14.05 -7.04
CA HIS A 85 1.00 14.62 -7.65
C HIS A 85 0.14 15.35 -6.59
N PRO A 86 -0.49 16.50 -6.87
CA PRO A 86 -0.51 17.25 -8.14
C PRO A 86 0.63 18.28 -8.28
N TRP A 87 1.58 18.32 -7.36
CA TRP A 87 2.61 19.36 -7.30
C TRP A 87 3.80 19.13 -8.24
N SER A 88 4.00 17.90 -8.67
CA SER A 88 5.13 17.52 -9.52
C SER A 88 4.79 16.31 -10.36
N ASP A 89 5.27 16.31 -11.60
CA ASP A 89 5.18 15.20 -12.55
C ASP A 89 6.36 14.22 -12.41
N LEU A 90 7.03 14.21 -11.26
CA LEU A 90 8.15 13.31 -10.99
C LEU A 90 7.67 11.86 -10.98
N MET A 91 8.16 11.09 -11.94
CA MET A 91 7.93 9.66 -12.11
C MET A 91 9.25 8.95 -12.38
N PHE A 92 9.34 7.69 -12.01
CA PHE A 92 10.51 6.87 -12.26
C PHE A 92 10.19 5.75 -13.24
N ASP A 93 11.15 5.41 -14.08
CA ASP A 93 11.05 4.24 -14.95
C ASP A 93 11.57 3.03 -14.19
N GLY A 94 10.64 2.29 -13.63
CA GLY A 94 10.92 1.09 -12.86
C GLY A 94 10.87 -0.18 -13.71
N VAL A 95 10.66 -1.30 -13.04
CA VAL A 95 10.53 -2.62 -13.65
C VAL A 95 9.10 -3.11 -13.42
N ARG A 96 8.49 -3.71 -14.46
CA ARG A 96 7.14 -4.26 -14.34
C ARG A 96 7.04 -5.19 -13.11
N TRP A 97 6.10 -4.92 -12.20
CA TRP A 97 5.92 -5.67 -10.95
C TRP A 97 5.68 -7.18 -11.17
N SER A 98 5.11 -7.57 -12.34
CA SER A 98 4.90 -8.98 -12.71
C SER A 98 6.18 -9.70 -13.15
N THR A 99 7.34 -9.02 -13.17
CA THR A 99 8.61 -9.63 -13.50
C THR A 99 9.01 -10.62 -12.41
N TRP A 100 9.26 -11.88 -12.79
CA TRP A 100 9.43 -13.01 -11.86
C TRP A 100 10.51 -12.76 -10.78
N TRP A 101 11.65 -12.18 -11.13
CA TRP A 101 12.75 -11.92 -10.20
C TRP A 101 12.45 -10.79 -9.19
N LEU A 102 11.44 -9.95 -9.45
CA LEU A 102 10.93 -8.96 -8.52
C LEU A 102 9.81 -9.56 -7.65
N TRP A 103 8.92 -10.33 -8.26
CA TRP A 103 7.74 -10.89 -7.59
C TRP A 103 8.08 -11.99 -6.59
N PHE A 104 8.98 -12.92 -6.94
CA PHE A 104 9.35 -14.02 -6.03
C PHE A 104 9.99 -13.57 -4.72
N PRO A 105 10.98 -12.65 -4.69
CA PRO A 105 11.51 -12.13 -3.44
C PRO A 105 10.45 -11.48 -2.55
N GLN A 106 9.52 -10.71 -3.11
CA GLN A 106 8.42 -10.11 -2.36
C GLN A 106 7.53 -11.16 -1.70
N LEU A 107 7.20 -12.24 -2.44
CA LEU A 107 6.43 -13.36 -1.90
C LEU A 107 7.15 -14.02 -0.73
N PHE A 108 8.45 -14.28 -0.84
CA PHE A 108 9.24 -14.88 0.25
C PHE A 108 9.31 -13.97 1.48
N VAL A 109 9.48 -12.67 1.29
CA VAL A 109 9.45 -11.69 2.39
C VAL A 109 8.08 -11.72 3.08
N LEU A 110 6.99 -11.71 2.31
CA LEU A 110 5.63 -11.78 2.84
C LEU A 110 5.39 -13.07 3.63
N LEU A 111 5.77 -14.22 3.09
CA LEU A 111 5.67 -15.50 3.77
C LEU A 111 6.52 -15.55 5.05
N GLY A 112 7.71 -14.95 5.03
CA GLY A 112 8.56 -14.81 6.20
C GLY A 112 7.91 -13.96 7.30
N ILE A 113 7.31 -12.83 6.95
CA ILE A 113 6.55 -11.98 7.90
C ILE A 113 5.37 -12.76 8.47
N TRP A 114 4.58 -13.45 7.64
CA TRP A 114 3.49 -14.31 8.06
C TRP A 114 3.95 -15.38 9.04
N TRP A 115 5.04 -16.05 8.74
CA TRP A 115 5.64 -17.06 9.62
C TRP A 115 5.98 -16.50 11.00
N VAL A 116 6.62 -15.31 11.06
CA VAL A 116 6.98 -14.65 12.31
C VAL A 116 5.73 -14.28 13.12
N ILE A 117 4.70 -13.74 12.47
CA ILE A 117 3.43 -13.37 13.11
C ILE A 117 2.76 -14.61 13.71
N LEU A 118 2.58 -15.66 12.91
CA LEU A 118 1.94 -16.91 13.37
C LEU A 118 2.71 -17.56 14.52
N LYS A 119 4.05 -17.55 14.46
CA LYS A 119 4.87 -18.07 15.55
C LYS A 119 4.68 -17.26 16.83
N LYS A 120 4.60 -15.93 16.72
CA LYS A 120 4.39 -15.04 17.87
C LYS A 120 3.01 -15.21 18.47
N GLU A 121 1.95 -15.34 17.68
CA GLU A 121 0.59 -15.58 18.13
C GLU A 121 0.46 -16.94 18.83
N ASN A 122 1.04 -18.00 18.29
CA ASN A 122 1.04 -19.31 18.94
C ASN A 122 1.71 -19.27 20.31
N HIS A 123 2.77 -18.47 20.50
CA HIS A 123 3.38 -18.27 21.82
C HIS A 123 2.46 -17.51 22.80
N VAL A 124 1.59 -16.64 22.32
CA VAL A 124 0.63 -15.90 23.14
C VAL A 124 -0.55 -16.78 23.51
N LEU A 125 -1.06 -17.58 22.56
CA LEU A 125 -2.20 -18.52 22.81
C LEU A 125 -1.81 -19.68 23.73
N LEU A 126 -0.55 -20.10 23.73
CA LEU A 126 -0.05 -21.17 24.61
C LEU A 126 0.29 -20.68 26.04
N ARG A 127 0.14 -19.40 26.36
CA ARG A 127 0.32 -18.91 27.73
C ARG A 127 -0.88 -19.33 28.61
N PRO A 128 -0.63 -20.02 29.73
CA PRO A 128 -1.73 -20.52 30.61
C PRO A 128 -2.69 -19.45 31.16
N ARG A 129 -2.30 -18.17 31.09
CA ARG A 129 -3.14 -17.04 31.51
C ARG A 129 -4.25 -16.69 30.50
N ALA A 130 -4.10 -16.98 29.23
CA ALA A 130 -5.11 -16.69 28.21
C ALA A 130 -6.35 -17.58 28.37
N TRP A 131 -6.20 -18.81 28.85
CA TRP A 131 -7.32 -19.73 29.11
C TRP A 131 -8.25 -19.29 30.24
N LYS A 132 -7.73 -18.57 31.23
CA LYS A 132 -8.56 -18.10 32.38
C LYS A 132 -9.49 -16.93 32.01
N ILE A 133 -9.23 -16.24 30.89
CA ILE A 133 -10.08 -15.13 30.42
C ILE A 133 -11.28 -15.65 29.63
N LEU A 134 -11.15 -16.80 28.97
CA LEU A 134 -12.23 -17.40 28.18
C LEU A 134 -13.19 -18.27 28.95
N GLN A 135 -12.94 -18.47 30.25
CA GLN A 135 -13.81 -19.27 31.16
C GLN A 135 -14.64 -18.41 32.12
N LYS A 136 -14.63 -17.09 31.96
CA LYS A 136 -15.51 -16.14 32.65
C LYS A 136 -16.50 -15.53 31.66
#